data_351d1ba0113b1acf1598e1aadb057cfe
#
_entry.id   351d1ba0113b1acf1598e1aadb057cfe
#
_cell.length_a   1.000
_cell.length_b   1.000
_cell.length_c   1.000
_cell.angle_alpha   90.00
_cell.angle_beta   90.00
_cell.angle_gamma   90.00
#
_symmetry.space_group_name_H-M   'P 1'
#
loop_
_entity.id
_entity.type
_entity.pdbx_description
1 polymer ?
#
loop_
_entity_poly.entity_id
_entity_poly.type
_entity_poly.pdbx_seq_one_letter_code
_entity_poly.pdbx_strand_id
1 'polypeptide(L)'
;MAEKPAKKGIQTREKILEEALDRFGSAGIDATSLDDIARGVGVAKQTLLYWFPSKEELVIAVLQRVADELFVEVGAAVRSAPHGFARVEAAVSAVFRPAVRRPALLGLVRELNRLSPSLADAVVDRMRPLVELAVTYLEGEMDAGRLRRADARLVMAFA
;
A
#
# COMPACT_ATOMS: atom_id res chain seq x y z
N MET A 1 -19.49 13.64 26.63
CA MET A 1 -18.97 12.28 26.86
C MET A 1 -19.45 11.31 25.77
N ALA A 2 -19.22 11.67 24.47
CA ALA A 2 -19.74 10.92 23.30
C ALA A 2 -18.63 10.34 22.38
N GLU A 3 -17.40 10.21 22.88
CA GLU A 3 -16.22 9.85 22.06
C GLU A 3 -15.90 8.34 22.01
N LYS A 4 -16.54 7.54 22.84
CA LYS A 4 -16.24 6.10 22.98
C LYS A 4 -16.70 5.18 21.84
N PRO A 5 -17.89 5.34 21.22
CA PRO A 5 -18.36 4.42 20.17
C PRO A 5 -17.64 4.61 18.83
N ALA A 6 -17.36 5.84 18.40
CA ALA A 6 -16.66 6.10 17.14
C ALA A 6 -15.21 5.59 17.17
N LYS A 7 -14.49 5.76 18.28
CA LYS A 7 -13.11 5.28 18.44
C LYS A 7 -13.02 3.75 18.42
N LYS A 8 -14.00 3.05 19.03
CA LYS A 8 -14.09 1.58 19.00
C LYS A 8 -14.40 1.06 17.59
N GLY A 9 -15.25 1.77 16.84
CA GLY A 9 -15.56 1.44 15.46
C GLY A 9 -14.35 1.56 14.54
N ILE A 10 -13.58 2.66 14.62
CA ILE A 10 -12.35 2.86 13.86
C ILE A 10 -11.33 1.75 14.18
N GLN A 11 -11.17 1.39 15.45
CA GLN A 11 -10.26 0.30 15.84
C GLN A 11 -10.69 -1.06 15.26
N THR A 12 -11.99 -1.32 15.16
CA THR A 12 -12.51 -2.57 14.57
C THR A 12 -12.22 -2.61 13.07
N ARG A 13 -12.44 -1.51 12.36
CA ARG A 13 -12.12 -1.40 10.91
C ARG A 13 -10.64 -1.65 10.64
N GLU A 14 -9.75 -1.04 11.43
CA GLU A 14 -8.31 -1.22 11.29
C GLU A 14 -7.87 -2.66 11.57
N LYS A 15 -8.44 -3.33 12.59
CA LYS A 15 -8.18 -4.74 12.87
C LYS A 15 -8.63 -5.66 11.72
N ILE A 16 -9.74 -5.35 11.06
CA ILE A 16 -10.22 -6.12 9.90
C ILE A 16 -9.23 -5.97 8.74
N LEU A 17 -8.75 -4.75 8.45
CA LEU A 17 -7.77 -4.51 7.40
C LEU A 17 -6.43 -5.21 7.67
N GLU A 18 -6.00 -5.22 8.94
CA GLU A 18 -4.77 -5.89 9.36
C GLU A 18 -4.84 -7.40 9.17
N GLU A 19 -5.90 -8.03 9.70
CA GLU A 19 -6.14 -9.48 9.56
C GLU A 19 -6.31 -9.87 8.08
N ALA A 20 -7.02 -9.04 7.30
CA ALA A 20 -7.22 -9.27 5.88
C ALA A 20 -5.87 -9.23 5.12
N LEU A 21 -5.02 -8.24 5.40
CA LEU A 21 -3.69 -8.14 4.80
C LEU A 21 -2.85 -9.40 5.09
N ASP A 22 -2.82 -9.84 6.34
CA ASP A 22 -2.03 -11.00 6.75
C ASP A 22 -2.53 -12.28 6.07
N ARG A 23 -3.86 -12.47 5.98
CA ARG A 23 -4.45 -13.63 5.29
C ARG A 23 -4.27 -13.58 3.79
N PHE A 24 -4.53 -12.45 3.16
CA PHE A 24 -4.34 -12.29 1.71
C PHE A 24 -2.88 -12.50 1.31
N GLY A 25 -1.95 -12.01 2.11
CA GLY A 25 -0.52 -12.19 1.87
C GLY A 25 -0.01 -13.62 2.13
N SER A 26 -0.58 -14.34 3.10
CA SER A 26 -0.11 -15.67 3.47
C SER A 26 -0.82 -16.80 2.69
N ALA A 27 -2.14 -16.76 2.59
CA ALA A 27 -2.96 -17.79 1.97
C ALA A 27 -3.39 -17.44 0.54
N GLY A 28 -3.34 -16.18 0.15
CA GLY A 28 -3.87 -15.64 -1.10
C GLY A 28 -5.29 -15.11 -0.96
N ILE A 29 -5.66 -14.21 -1.90
CA ILE A 29 -6.97 -13.55 -1.89
C ILE A 29 -8.08 -14.59 -2.11
N ASP A 30 -7.95 -15.48 -3.11
CA ASP A 30 -9.01 -16.42 -3.46
C ASP A 30 -9.29 -17.43 -2.35
N ALA A 31 -8.25 -17.93 -1.69
CA ALA A 31 -8.35 -18.91 -0.61
C ALA A 31 -8.85 -18.35 0.72
N THR A 32 -8.91 -17.01 0.88
CA THR A 32 -9.34 -16.36 2.11
C THR A 32 -10.83 -16.01 2.05
N SER A 33 -11.63 -16.44 3.03
CA SER A 33 -13.04 -16.08 3.15
C SER A 33 -13.25 -14.91 4.13
N LEU A 34 -14.36 -14.16 3.97
CA LEU A 34 -14.75 -13.11 4.93
C LEU A 34 -15.05 -13.70 6.33
N ASP A 35 -15.51 -14.96 6.39
CA ASP A 35 -15.75 -15.65 7.66
C ASP A 35 -14.45 -15.94 8.41
N ASP A 36 -13.38 -16.29 7.69
CA ASP A 36 -12.08 -16.52 8.31
C ASP A 36 -11.48 -15.23 8.86
N ILE A 37 -11.62 -14.11 8.13
CA ILE A 37 -11.18 -12.80 8.59
C ILE A 37 -11.99 -12.35 9.81
N ALA A 38 -13.33 -12.47 9.78
CA ALA A 38 -14.19 -12.10 10.90
C ALA A 38 -13.86 -12.90 12.16
N ARG A 39 -13.59 -14.20 12.01
CA ARG A 39 -13.16 -15.10 13.09
C ARG A 39 -11.80 -14.70 13.65
N GLY A 40 -10.82 -14.36 12.80
CA GLY A 40 -9.49 -13.93 13.22
C GLY A 40 -9.51 -12.63 14.03
N VAL A 41 -10.39 -11.69 13.65
CA VAL A 41 -10.60 -10.43 14.40
C VAL A 41 -11.44 -10.62 15.66
N GLY A 42 -12.22 -11.69 15.74
CA GLY A 42 -13.16 -11.94 16.85
C GLY A 42 -14.44 -11.09 16.74
N VAL A 43 -14.93 -10.86 15.51
CA VAL A 43 -16.18 -10.13 15.26
C VAL A 43 -17.18 -10.99 14.49
N ALA A 44 -18.46 -10.63 14.55
CA ALA A 44 -19.48 -11.27 13.72
C ALA A 44 -19.27 -10.88 12.24
N LYS A 45 -19.61 -11.79 11.30
CA LYS A 45 -19.56 -11.52 9.86
C LYS A 45 -20.34 -10.26 9.46
N GLN A 46 -21.51 -10.02 10.07
CA GLN A 46 -22.29 -8.82 9.84
C GLN A 46 -21.53 -7.54 10.19
N THR A 47 -20.69 -7.57 11.23
CA THR A 47 -19.85 -6.43 11.60
C THR A 47 -18.79 -6.17 10.54
N LEU A 48 -18.20 -7.22 9.95
CA LEU A 48 -17.27 -7.09 8.84
C LEU A 48 -17.97 -6.54 7.60
N LEU A 49 -19.13 -7.11 7.22
CA LEU A 49 -19.93 -6.67 6.07
C LEU A 49 -20.48 -5.25 6.22
N TYR A 50 -20.67 -4.77 7.44
CA TYR A 50 -21.00 -3.36 7.70
C TYR A 50 -19.88 -2.40 7.24
N TRP A 51 -18.61 -2.79 7.43
CA TRP A 51 -17.46 -1.99 7.04
C TRP A 51 -17.04 -2.22 5.59
N PHE A 52 -17.16 -3.46 5.12
CA PHE A 52 -16.74 -3.91 3.79
C PHE A 52 -17.80 -4.83 3.21
N PRO A 53 -18.75 -4.29 2.43
CA PRO A 53 -19.92 -5.01 1.89
C PRO A 53 -19.57 -6.23 1.03
N SER A 54 -18.37 -6.26 0.43
CA SER A 54 -17.88 -7.39 -0.34
C SER A 54 -16.41 -7.69 -0.07
N LYS A 55 -15.94 -8.85 -0.54
CA LYS A 55 -14.52 -9.23 -0.49
C LYS A 55 -13.68 -8.31 -1.37
N GLU A 56 -14.19 -7.93 -2.53
CA GLU A 56 -13.55 -7.02 -3.46
C GLU A 56 -13.31 -5.65 -2.82
N GLU A 57 -14.32 -5.09 -2.12
CA GLU A 57 -14.17 -3.82 -1.41
C GLU A 57 -13.16 -3.91 -0.27
N LEU A 58 -13.10 -5.05 0.43
CA LEU A 58 -12.08 -5.28 1.44
C LEU A 58 -10.67 -5.37 0.82
N VAL A 59 -10.52 -6.06 -0.32
CA VAL A 59 -9.24 -6.11 -1.05
C VAL A 59 -8.80 -4.71 -1.47
N ILE A 60 -9.69 -3.92 -2.08
CA ILE A 60 -9.39 -2.53 -2.46
C ILE A 60 -8.95 -1.73 -1.24
N ALA A 61 -9.67 -1.83 -0.12
CA ALA A 61 -9.35 -1.07 1.09
C ALA A 61 -7.99 -1.49 1.70
N VAL A 62 -7.63 -2.78 1.66
CA VAL A 62 -6.30 -3.26 2.07
C VAL A 62 -5.20 -2.69 1.18
N LEU A 63 -5.38 -2.73 -0.15
CA LEU A 63 -4.41 -2.21 -1.10
C LEU A 63 -4.25 -0.68 -0.97
N GLN A 64 -5.35 0.04 -0.77
CA GLN A 64 -5.33 1.49 -0.52
C GLN A 64 -4.55 1.81 0.77
N ARG A 65 -4.79 1.09 1.86
CA ARG A 65 -4.07 1.27 3.11
C ARG A 65 -2.57 1.05 2.94
N VAL A 66 -2.17 -0.04 2.27
CA VAL A 66 -0.75 -0.33 2.00
C VAL A 66 -0.11 0.78 1.16
N ALA A 67 -0.81 1.28 0.13
CA ALA A 67 -0.33 2.39 -0.69
C ALA A 67 -0.19 3.69 0.12
N ASP A 68 -1.13 4.00 1.02
CA ASP A 68 -1.07 5.17 1.88
C ASP A 68 0.10 5.09 2.89
N GLU A 69 0.31 3.94 3.52
CA GLU A 69 1.45 3.68 4.40
C GLU A 69 2.78 3.86 3.65
N LEU A 70 2.88 3.29 2.45
CA LEU A 70 4.06 3.42 1.58
C LEU A 70 4.31 4.89 1.19
N PHE A 71 3.26 5.63 0.82
CA PHE A 71 3.36 7.05 0.48
C PHE A 71 3.94 7.87 1.65
N VAL A 72 3.47 7.61 2.86
CA VAL A 72 3.95 8.30 4.07
C VAL A 72 5.42 7.96 4.34
N GLU A 73 5.79 6.66 4.28
CA GLU A 73 7.17 6.21 4.53
C GLU A 73 8.16 6.74 3.51
N VAL A 74 7.84 6.64 2.22
CA VAL A 74 8.68 7.17 1.13
C VAL A 74 8.82 8.68 1.25
N GLY A 75 7.70 9.40 1.48
CA GLY A 75 7.72 10.84 1.67
C GLY A 75 8.59 11.28 2.86
N ALA A 76 8.54 10.56 3.98
CA ALA A 76 9.39 10.82 5.14
C ALA A 76 10.88 10.57 4.84
N ALA A 77 11.20 9.43 4.20
CA ALA A 77 12.56 9.07 3.84
C ALA A 77 13.19 10.09 2.87
N VAL A 78 12.45 10.50 1.84
CA VAL A 78 12.90 11.49 0.84
C VAL A 78 13.12 12.87 1.49
N ARG A 79 12.24 13.31 2.40
CA ARG A 79 12.41 14.61 3.09
C ARG A 79 13.61 14.65 4.01
N SER A 80 13.97 13.54 4.64
CA SER A 80 15.10 13.46 5.58
C SER A 80 16.45 13.23 4.90
N ALA A 81 16.47 12.81 3.64
CA ALA A 81 17.71 12.52 2.91
C ALA A 81 18.29 13.77 2.22
N PRO A 82 19.64 13.90 2.09
CA PRO A 82 20.27 14.92 1.26
C PRO A 82 19.81 14.84 -0.19
N HIS A 83 19.89 15.98 -0.90
CA HIS A 83 19.56 16.02 -2.33
C HIS A 83 20.48 15.12 -3.16
N GLY A 84 20.04 14.74 -4.35
CA GLY A 84 20.78 13.89 -5.27
C GLY A 84 20.49 12.41 -5.06
N PHE A 85 21.48 11.56 -5.34
CA PHE A 85 21.34 10.10 -5.31
C PHE A 85 20.89 9.55 -3.95
N ALA A 86 21.30 10.18 -2.84
CA ALA A 86 20.89 9.77 -1.50
C ALA A 86 19.36 9.75 -1.29
N ARG A 87 18.62 10.67 -1.93
CA ARG A 87 17.15 10.65 -1.90
C ARG A 87 16.56 9.51 -2.69
N VAL A 88 17.15 9.17 -3.83
CA VAL A 88 16.73 8.02 -4.64
C VAL A 88 16.93 6.74 -3.83
N GLU A 89 18.11 6.57 -3.23
CA GLU A 89 18.41 5.42 -2.36
C GLU A 89 17.47 5.34 -1.15
N ALA A 90 17.17 6.48 -0.51
CA ALA A 90 16.22 6.55 0.60
C ALA A 90 14.81 6.14 0.17
N ALA A 91 14.34 6.60 -0.99
CA ALA A 91 13.04 6.24 -1.55
C ALA A 91 12.96 4.73 -1.84
N VAL A 92 13.94 4.18 -2.55
CA VAL A 92 14.02 2.74 -2.85
C VAL A 92 14.05 1.91 -1.56
N SER A 93 14.89 2.30 -0.60
CA SER A 93 14.96 1.61 0.69
C SER A 93 13.64 1.65 1.45
N ALA A 94 12.90 2.77 1.38
CA ALA A 94 11.60 2.91 2.03
C ALA A 94 10.52 2.02 1.39
N VAL A 95 10.60 1.76 0.08
CA VAL A 95 9.69 0.83 -0.62
C VAL A 95 9.93 -0.62 -0.17
N PHE A 96 11.18 -1.05 -0.08
CA PHE A 96 11.51 -2.45 0.21
C PHE A 96 11.54 -2.80 1.71
N ARG A 97 11.84 -1.84 2.59
CA ARG A 97 11.96 -2.08 4.04
C ARG A 97 10.68 -2.67 4.67
N PRO A 98 9.46 -2.19 4.38
CA PRO A 98 8.23 -2.79 4.90
C PRO A 98 8.07 -4.25 4.47
N ALA A 99 8.38 -4.58 3.22
CA ALA A 99 8.26 -5.93 2.68
C ALA A 99 9.17 -6.94 3.40
N VAL A 100 10.39 -6.51 3.78
CA VAL A 100 11.32 -7.34 4.57
C VAL A 100 10.80 -7.58 6.00
N ARG A 101 10.18 -6.55 6.60
CA ARG A 101 9.65 -6.63 7.98
C ARG A 101 8.32 -7.39 8.05
N ARG A 102 7.57 -7.42 6.96
CA ARG A 102 6.23 -8.00 6.89
C ARG A 102 6.07 -8.85 5.62
N PRO A 103 6.38 -10.16 5.70
CA PRO A 103 6.31 -11.06 4.53
C PRO A 103 4.95 -11.10 3.84
N ALA A 104 3.85 -10.82 4.56
CA ALA A 104 2.50 -10.72 3.99
C ALA A 104 2.41 -9.68 2.85
N LEU A 105 3.20 -8.60 2.90
CA LEU A 105 3.25 -7.61 1.81
C LEU A 105 3.82 -8.22 0.52
N LEU A 106 4.85 -9.07 0.62
CA LEU A 106 5.39 -9.78 -0.56
C LEU A 106 4.38 -10.76 -1.14
N GLY A 107 3.65 -11.46 -0.26
CA GLY A 107 2.55 -12.33 -0.68
C GLY A 107 1.46 -11.53 -1.41
N LEU A 108 1.07 -10.37 -0.89
CA LEU A 108 0.08 -9.50 -1.52
C LEU A 108 0.55 -9.00 -2.89
N VAL A 109 1.82 -8.60 -3.04
CA VAL A 109 2.40 -8.20 -4.35
C VAL A 109 2.28 -9.34 -5.37
N ARG A 110 2.52 -10.59 -4.95
CA ARG A 110 2.33 -11.75 -5.83
C ARG A 110 0.88 -11.91 -6.30
N GLU A 111 -0.09 -11.57 -5.46
CA GLU A 111 -1.52 -11.64 -5.79
C GLU A 111 -1.94 -10.52 -6.77
N LEU A 112 -1.21 -9.40 -6.87
CA LEU A 112 -1.54 -8.31 -7.80
C LEU A 112 -1.64 -8.78 -9.25
N ASN A 113 -0.80 -9.74 -9.65
CA ASN A 113 -0.82 -10.30 -11.01
C ASN A 113 -2.06 -11.19 -11.30
N ARG A 114 -2.85 -11.49 -10.27
CA ARG A 114 -4.07 -12.30 -10.36
C ARG A 114 -5.35 -11.48 -10.17
N LEU A 115 -5.20 -10.18 -9.92
CA LEU A 115 -6.35 -9.29 -9.75
C LEU A 115 -7.16 -9.19 -11.04
N SER A 116 -8.46 -8.97 -10.89
CA SER A 116 -9.29 -8.56 -12.01
C SER A 116 -8.77 -7.23 -12.60
N PRO A 117 -8.97 -6.96 -13.91
CA PRO A 117 -8.52 -5.72 -14.52
C PRO A 117 -8.96 -4.46 -13.75
N SER A 118 -10.21 -4.45 -13.27
CA SER A 118 -10.76 -3.32 -12.50
C SER A 118 -10.03 -3.09 -11.18
N LEU A 119 -9.63 -4.15 -10.49
CA LEU A 119 -8.84 -4.07 -9.26
C LEU A 119 -7.40 -3.61 -9.55
N ALA A 120 -6.80 -4.13 -10.62
CA ALA A 120 -5.48 -3.70 -11.04
C ALA A 120 -5.46 -2.20 -11.40
N ASP A 121 -6.45 -1.71 -12.14
CA ASP A 121 -6.59 -0.28 -12.48
C ASP A 121 -6.73 0.59 -11.23
N ALA A 122 -7.54 0.16 -10.24
CA ALA A 122 -7.69 0.89 -8.98
C ALA A 122 -6.37 0.99 -8.19
N VAL A 123 -5.53 -0.06 -8.22
CA VAL A 123 -4.19 -0.03 -7.61
C VAL A 123 -3.27 0.92 -8.36
N VAL A 124 -3.22 0.84 -9.69
CA VAL A 124 -2.39 1.73 -10.53
C VAL A 124 -2.78 3.19 -10.31
N ASP A 125 -4.08 3.51 -10.31
CA ASP A 125 -4.55 4.87 -10.05
C ASP A 125 -4.15 5.37 -8.66
N ARG A 126 -4.15 4.51 -7.67
CA ARG A 126 -3.72 4.86 -6.30
C ARG A 126 -2.23 5.12 -6.20
N MET A 127 -1.41 4.38 -6.97
CA MET A 127 0.05 4.55 -7.00
C MET A 127 0.50 5.72 -7.88
N ARG A 128 -0.33 6.19 -8.79
CA ARG A 128 0.00 7.27 -9.73
C ARG A 128 0.58 8.53 -9.08
N PRO A 129 0.03 9.09 -7.96
CA PRO A 129 0.62 10.28 -7.32
C PRO A 129 2.05 10.06 -6.84
N LEU A 130 2.37 8.84 -6.38
CA LEU A 130 3.71 8.50 -5.93
C LEU A 130 4.70 8.45 -7.10
N VAL A 131 4.28 7.86 -8.22
CA VAL A 131 5.07 7.79 -9.46
C VAL A 131 5.32 9.20 -10.02
N GLU A 132 4.29 10.05 -10.09
CA GLU A 132 4.43 11.43 -10.58
C GLU A 132 5.35 12.27 -9.69
N LEU A 133 5.28 12.10 -8.38
CA LEU A 133 6.19 12.75 -7.43
C LEU A 133 7.65 12.32 -7.66
N ALA A 134 7.88 11.03 -7.89
CA ALA A 134 9.20 10.49 -8.18
C ALA A 134 9.75 10.99 -9.52
N VAL A 135 8.92 11.00 -10.57
CA VAL A 135 9.27 11.55 -11.89
C VAL A 135 9.68 13.03 -11.77
N THR A 136 8.83 13.85 -11.14
CA THR A 136 9.10 15.29 -10.94
C THR A 136 10.41 15.52 -10.17
N TYR A 137 10.68 14.70 -9.15
CA TYR A 137 11.93 14.79 -8.40
C TYR A 137 13.13 14.44 -9.29
N LEU A 138 13.08 13.32 -10.03
CA LEU A 138 14.17 12.90 -10.90
C LEU A 138 14.48 13.94 -11.99
N GLU A 139 13.44 14.50 -12.62
CA GLU A 139 13.59 15.57 -13.62
C GLU A 139 14.28 16.81 -13.01
N GLY A 140 13.85 17.25 -11.82
CA GLY A 140 14.46 18.38 -11.11
C GLY A 140 15.93 18.14 -10.73
N GLU A 141 16.30 16.93 -10.35
CA GLU A 141 17.70 16.57 -10.05
C GLU A 141 18.57 16.48 -11.34
N MET A 142 17.98 16.01 -12.45
CA MET A 142 18.64 16.00 -13.78
C MET A 142 18.86 17.43 -14.29
N ASP A 143 17.88 18.30 -14.17
CA ASP A 143 17.98 19.71 -14.58
C ASP A 143 19.00 20.50 -13.75
N ALA A 144 19.11 20.17 -12.46
CA ALA A 144 20.13 20.71 -11.58
C ALA A 144 21.54 20.10 -11.79
N GLY A 145 21.69 19.16 -12.71
CA GLY A 145 22.97 18.50 -13.01
C GLY A 145 23.47 17.53 -11.92
N ARG A 146 22.61 17.18 -10.94
CA ARG A 146 22.95 16.23 -9.86
C ARG A 146 22.76 14.77 -10.26
N LEU A 147 21.90 14.51 -11.26
CA LEU A 147 21.72 13.21 -11.89
C LEU A 147 21.97 13.30 -13.39
N ARG A 148 22.42 12.19 -13.99
CA ARG A 148 22.56 12.09 -15.44
C ARG A 148 21.20 12.16 -16.12
N ARG A 149 21.07 12.91 -17.20
CA ARG A 149 19.83 13.00 -17.98
C ARG A 149 19.40 11.63 -18.52
N ALA A 150 18.16 11.26 -18.26
CA ALA A 150 17.47 10.08 -18.73
C ALA A 150 15.97 10.37 -18.83
N ASP A 151 15.20 9.47 -19.42
CA ASP A 151 13.75 9.53 -19.35
C ASP A 151 13.30 9.05 -17.96
N ALA A 152 12.84 9.99 -17.12
CA ALA A 152 12.44 9.70 -15.74
C ALA A 152 11.25 8.71 -15.65
N ARG A 153 10.31 8.75 -16.62
CA ARG A 153 9.17 7.82 -16.68
C ARG A 153 9.64 6.41 -17.03
N LEU A 154 10.59 6.30 -17.95
CA LEU A 154 11.18 5.02 -18.31
C LEU A 154 11.97 4.42 -17.13
N VAL A 155 12.73 5.25 -16.41
CA VAL A 155 13.43 4.81 -15.19
C VAL A 155 12.45 4.26 -14.17
N MET A 156 11.30 4.93 -13.94
CA MET A 156 10.28 4.48 -13.01
C MET A 156 9.51 3.22 -13.47
N ALA A 157 9.45 2.95 -14.77
CA ALA A 157 8.80 1.76 -15.31
C ALA A 157 9.66 0.49 -15.15
N PHE A 158 10.95 0.62 -14.92
CA PHE A 158 11.90 -0.49 -14.74
C PHE A 158 12.49 -0.57 -13.31
N ALA A 159 12.04 0.26 -12.37
CA ALA A 159 12.47 0.23 -10.98
C ALA A 159 11.56 -0.64 -10.11
#